data_0d08595ffaab3d3a5e80e1dac7fa60f6
#
_entry.id   0d08595ffaab3d3a5e80e1dac7fa60f6
#
_cell.length_a   1.000
_cell.length_b   1.000
_cell.length_c   1.000
_cell.angle_alpha   90.00
_cell.angle_beta   90.00
_cell.angle_gamma   90.00
#
_symmetry.space_group_name_H-M   'P 1'
#
loop_
_entity.id
_entity.type
_entity.pdbx_description
1 polymer ?
#
loop_
_entity_poly.entity_id
_entity_poly.type
_entity_poly.pdbx_seq_one_letter_code
_entity_poly.pdbx_strand_id
1 'polypeptide(L)'
;MDAPLDVETVGKELFGRPCRLALALWIAGHHKPRFYQSEPPREVILQGDLAKELGRLVRLGMLEEQRPDDARRVYYDRTDSPLWKIIEAAADAVDPR
;
A
#
# COMPACT_ATOMS: atom_id res chain seq x y z
N MET A 1 -9.13 1.28 -29.73
CA MET A 1 -8.70 0.25 -28.85
C MET A 1 -7.97 0.78 -27.67
N ASP A 2 -8.36 0.37 -26.51
CA ASP A 2 -7.81 0.92 -25.30
C ASP A 2 -6.62 0.11 -24.81
N ALA A 3 -5.60 0.80 -24.38
CA ALA A 3 -4.51 0.11 -23.70
C ALA A 3 -5.01 -0.39 -22.35
N PRO A 4 -4.49 -1.53 -21.88
CA PRO A 4 -4.84 -1.97 -20.53
C PRO A 4 -4.38 -0.96 -19.51
N LEU A 5 -5.15 -0.78 -18.45
CA LEU A 5 -4.73 0.04 -17.34
C LEU A 5 -3.67 -0.70 -16.54
N ASP A 6 -2.62 -0.03 -16.15
CA ASP A 6 -1.61 -0.63 -15.28
C ASP A 6 -1.61 0.04 -13.92
N VAL A 7 -0.95 -0.62 -12.98
CA VAL A 7 -0.94 -0.18 -11.59
C VAL A 7 -0.32 1.20 -11.43
N GLU A 8 0.75 1.48 -12.16
CA GLU A 8 1.42 2.77 -12.04
C GLU A 8 0.56 3.91 -12.56
N THR A 9 -0.11 3.70 -13.70
CA THR A 9 -0.97 4.71 -14.28
C THR A 9 -2.15 5.01 -13.35
N VAL A 10 -2.82 3.97 -12.87
CA VAL A 10 -3.94 4.16 -11.96
C VAL A 10 -3.46 4.80 -10.65
N GLY A 11 -2.29 4.38 -10.16
CA GLY A 11 -1.73 4.98 -8.95
C GLY A 11 -1.50 6.47 -9.12
N LYS A 12 -0.91 6.87 -10.25
CA LYS A 12 -0.62 8.28 -10.49
C LYS A 12 -1.89 9.09 -10.71
N GLU A 13 -2.77 8.61 -11.58
CA GLU A 13 -3.90 9.42 -12.01
C GLU A 13 -5.01 9.47 -10.96
N LEU A 14 -5.26 8.37 -10.28
CA LEU A 14 -6.33 8.30 -9.30
C LEU A 14 -5.86 8.62 -7.89
N PHE A 15 -4.65 8.22 -7.54
CA PHE A 15 -4.15 8.36 -6.17
C PHE A 15 -3.03 9.38 -6.03
N GLY A 16 -2.57 9.96 -7.11
CA GLY A 16 -1.61 11.07 -7.08
C GLY A 16 -0.15 10.70 -7.26
N ARG A 17 0.23 9.44 -7.07
CA ARG A 17 1.60 8.98 -7.29
C ARG A 17 1.59 7.53 -7.79
N PRO A 18 2.52 7.17 -8.70
CA PRO A 18 2.53 5.82 -9.25
C PRO A 18 2.67 4.72 -8.20
N CYS A 19 3.42 4.96 -7.13
CA CYS A 19 3.69 3.94 -6.13
C CYS A 19 2.53 3.68 -5.17
N ARG A 20 1.54 4.55 -5.14
CA ARG A 20 0.49 4.46 -4.11
C ARG A 20 -0.40 3.25 -4.24
N LEU A 21 -0.84 2.96 -5.45
CA LEU A 21 -1.65 1.76 -5.65
C LEU A 21 -0.81 0.50 -5.49
N ALA A 22 0.42 0.52 -6.02
CA ALA A 22 1.29 -0.65 -5.90
C ALA A 22 1.56 -1.00 -4.44
N LEU A 23 1.85 0.00 -3.61
CA LEU A 23 2.07 -0.26 -2.19
C LEU A 23 0.80 -0.78 -1.51
N ALA A 24 -0.34 -0.16 -1.80
CA ALA A 24 -1.59 -0.59 -1.18
C ALA A 24 -1.95 -2.02 -1.59
N LEU A 25 -1.71 -2.38 -2.85
CA LEU A 25 -1.97 -3.74 -3.31
C LEU A 25 -1.03 -4.76 -2.66
N TRP A 26 0.25 -4.38 -2.47
CA TRP A 26 1.18 -5.24 -1.77
C TRP A 26 0.70 -5.53 -0.35
N ILE A 27 0.24 -4.48 0.35
CA ILE A 27 -0.27 -4.62 1.72
C ILE A 27 -1.53 -5.48 1.73
N ALA A 28 -2.48 -5.21 0.83
CA ALA A 28 -3.73 -5.94 0.77
C ALA A 28 -3.52 -7.41 0.46
N GLY A 29 -2.51 -7.73 -0.35
CA GLY A 29 -2.20 -9.11 -0.71
C GLY A 29 -1.19 -9.79 0.19
N HIS A 30 -0.66 -9.08 1.18
CA HIS A 30 0.31 -9.67 2.09
C HIS A 30 -0.36 -10.77 2.91
N HIS A 31 0.36 -11.88 3.12
CA HIS A 31 -0.23 -13.07 3.76
C HIS A 31 -0.57 -12.88 5.23
N LYS A 32 -0.02 -11.84 5.86
CA LYS A 32 -0.32 -11.49 7.26
C LYS A 32 -0.81 -10.05 7.31
N PRO A 33 -1.70 -9.71 8.26
CA PRO A 33 -2.12 -8.32 8.40
C PRO A 33 -1.00 -7.41 8.91
N ARG A 34 -0.02 -7.95 9.62
CA ARG A 34 1.11 -7.18 10.14
C ARG A 34 2.33 -7.33 9.25
N PHE A 35 3.01 -6.23 9.01
CA PHE A 35 4.30 -6.23 8.33
C PHE A 35 5.18 -5.16 8.97
N TYR A 36 6.49 -5.25 8.74
CA TYR A 36 7.38 -4.21 9.27
C TYR A 36 7.72 -3.20 8.18
N GLN A 37 8.18 -2.03 8.62
CA GLN A 37 8.28 -0.86 7.75
C GLN A 37 9.09 -1.08 6.48
N SER A 38 10.19 -1.80 6.54
CA SER A 38 11.05 -1.98 5.36
C SER A 38 10.77 -3.27 4.59
N GLU A 39 9.67 -3.95 4.92
CA GLU A 39 9.32 -5.21 4.25
C GLU A 39 8.85 -5.04 2.80
N PRO A 40 8.11 -3.97 2.44
CA PRO A 40 7.73 -3.80 1.03
C PRO A 40 8.98 -3.71 0.14
N PRO A 41 9.00 -4.47 -0.97
CA PRO A 41 10.21 -4.54 -1.79
C PRO A 41 10.41 -3.28 -2.64
N ARG A 42 11.65 -3.10 -3.08
CA ARG A 42 12.01 -1.93 -3.88
C ARG A 42 11.24 -1.85 -5.20
N GLU A 43 10.81 -2.98 -5.72
CA GLU A 43 10.02 -3.01 -6.94
C GLU A 43 8.66 -2.34 -6.75
N VAL A 44 8.18 -2.28 -5.52
CA VAL A 44 6.90 -1.68 -5.21
C VAL A 44 7.05 -0.20 -4.89
N ILE A 45 8.07 0.14 -4.09
CA ILE A 45 8.26 1.52 -3.66
C ILE A 45 9.72 1.73 -3.23
N LEU A 46 10.26 2.90 -3.55
CA LEU A 46 11.60 3.26 -3.13
C LEU A 46 11.63 3.49 -1.62
N GLN A 47 12.72 3.07 -0.98
CA GLN A 47 12.86 3.18 0.47
C GLN A 47 12.73 4.62 0.97
N GLY A 48 13.19 5.58 0.19
CA GLY A 48 13.10 6.98 0.59
C GLY A 48 11.68 7.52 0.66
N ASP A 49 10.73 6.87 -0.03
CA ASP A 49 9.32 7.30 -0.02
C ASP A 49 8.48 6.50 0.96
N LEU A 50 8.99 5.40 1.46
CA LEU A 50 8.17 4.38 2.12
C LEU A 50 7.55 4.89 3.43
N ALA A 51 8.35 5.48 4.31
CA ALA A 51 7.82 5.93 5.60
C ALA A 51 6.73 6.99 5.41
N LYS A 52 6.92 7.88 4.45
CA LYS A 52 5.96 8.92 4.16
C LYS A 52 4.64 8.34 3.66
N GLU A 53 4.72 7.38 2.75
CA GLU A 53 3.50 6.77 2.19
C GLU A 53 2.79 5.91 3.22
N LEU A 54 3.52 5.18 4.07
CA LEU A 54 2.90 4.43 5.15
C LEU A 54 2.22 5.37 6.15
N GLY A 55 2.83 6.51 6.44
CA GLY A 55 2.22 7.52 7.31
C GLY A 55 0.89 8.03 6.77
N ARG A 56 0.77 8.16 5.45
CA ARG A 56 -0.51 8.55 4.84
C ARG A 56 -1.60 7.52 5.12
N LEU A 57 -1.26 6.25 5.00
CA LEU A 57 -2.24 5.19 5.25
C LEU A 57 -2.65 5.15 6.72
N VAL A 58 -1.71 5.45 7.63
CA VAL A 58 -2.04 5.56 9.04
C VAL A 58 -3.02 6.71 9.27
N ARG A 59 -2.77 7.87 8.66
CA ARG A 59 -3.67 9.02 8.84
C ARG A 59 -5.05 8.77 8.26
N LEU A 60 -5.16 7.91 7.26
CA LEU A 60 -6.44 7.52 6.68
C LEU A 60 -7.15 6.44 7.50
N GLY A 61 -6.51 5.91 8.53
CA GLY A 61 -7.10 4.84 9.33
C GLY A 61 -7.00 3.46 8.71
N MET A 62 -6.22 3.31 7.64
CA MET A 62 -6.06 2.03 6.95
C MET A 62 -4.99 1.15 7.58
N LEU A 63 -4.06 1.76 8.31
CA LEU A 63 -3.00 1.06 9.04
C LEU A 63 -2.91 1.60 10.45
N GLU A 64 -2.49 0.75 11.38
CA GLU A 64 -2.10 1.15 12.72
C GLU A 64 -0.62 0.94 12.89
N GLU A 65 0.09 1.97 13.33
CA GLU A 65 1.51 1.87 13.57
C GLU A 65 1.77 1.28 14.94
N GLN A 66 2.69 0.31 15.02
CA GLN A 66 3.04 -0.34 16.27
C GLN A 66 4.54 -0.18 16.50
N ARG A 67 4.89 0.27 17.70
CA ARG A 67 6.28 0.45 18.12
C ARG A 67 6.49 -0.29 19.44
N PRO A 68 6.71 -1.62 19.39
CA PRO A 68 6.95 -2.37 20.62
C PRO A 68 8.19 -1.85 21.34
N ASP A 69 8.15 -1.79 22.67
CA ASP A 69 9.17 -1.11 23.45
C ASP A 69 10.57 -1.60 23.21
N ASP A 70 10.74 -2.89 23.05
CA ASP A 70 12.09 -3.47 22.89
C ASP A 70 12.39 -3.85 21.45
N ALA A 71 11.55 -3.47 20.52
CA ALA A 71 11.77 -3.78 19.11
C ALA A 71 12.46 -2.62 18.41
N ARG A 72 13.35 -2.94 17.49
CA ARG A 72 14.00 -1.93 16.65
C ARG A 72 13.18 -1.58 15.44
N ARG A 73 12.20 -2.41 15.10
CA ARG A 73 11.39 -2.23 13.90
C ARG A 73 10.09 -1.54 14.23
N VAL A 74 9.61 -0.78 13.27
CA VAL A 74 8.27 -0.23 13.29
C VAL A 74 7.39 -1.20 12.53
N TYR A 75 6.27 -1.58 13.11
CA TYR A 75 5.32 -2.50 12.49
C TYR A 75 4.04 -1.76 12.15
N TYR A 76 3.32 -2.28 11.16
CA TYR A 76 2.03 -1.73 10.75
C TYR A 76 1.03 -2.87 10.67
N ASP A 77 -0.16 -2.63 11.21
CA ASP A 77 -1.26 -3.59 11.14
C ASP A 77 -2.32 -3.07 10.20
N ARG A 78 -2.75 -3.89 9.25
CA ARG A 78 -3.86 -3.53 8.38
C ARG A 78 -5.15 -3.54 9.19
N THR A 79 -5.95 -2.47 9.05
CA THR A 79 -7.21 -2.33 9.76
C THR A 79 -8.36 -2.87 8.93
N ASP A 80 -9.59 -2.82 9.50
CA ASP A 80 -10.81 -3.18 8.79
C ASP A 80 -11.40 -2.00 8.02
N SER A 81 -10.63 -0.96 7.77
CA SER A 81 -11.16 0.22 7.09
C SER A 81 -11.85 -0.14 5.78
N PRO A 82 -13.04 0.41 5.52
CA PRO A 82 -13.70 0.18 4.22
C PRO A 82 -12.93 0.76 3.05
N LEU A 83 -11.93 1.62 3.30
CA LEU A 83 -11.10 2.14 2.22
C LEU A 83 -10.30 1.04 1.53
N TRP A 84 -10.06 -0.08 2.20
CA TRP A 84 -9.40 -1.22 1.54
C TRP A 84 -10.24 -1.76 0.39
N LYS A 85 -11.57 -1.57 0.42
CA LYS A 85 -12.43 -1.99 -0.68
C LYS A 85 -12.21 -1.15 -1.93
N ILE A 86 -11.81 0.11 -1.76
CA ILE A 86 -11.44 0.95 -2.90
C ILE A 86 -10.19 0.39 -3.58
N ILE A 87 -9.24 -0.06 -2.78
CA ILE A 87 -8.02 -0.67 -3.31
C ILE A 87 -8.35 -1.96 -4.07
N GLU A 88 -9.24 -2.78 -3.52
CA GLU A 88 -9.66 -4.01 -4.18
C GLU A 88 -10.37 -3.72 -5.50
N ALA A 89 -11.22 -2.69 -5.51
CA ALA A 89 -11.91 -2.30 -6.74
C ALA A 89 -10.92 -1.80 -7.79
N ALA A 90 -9.91 -1.05 -7.35
CA ALA A 90 -8.88 -0.59 -8.28
C ALA A 90 -8.08 -1.76 -8.83
N ALA A 91 -7.82 -2.77 -8.00
CA ALA A 91 -7.12 -3.97 -8.45
C ALA A 91 -7.90 -4.67 -9.57
N ASP A 92 -9.22 -4.70 -9.46
CA ASP A 92 -10.05 -5.33 -10.49
C ASP A 92 -10.04 -4.56 -11.79
N ALA A 93 -9.75 -3.27 -11.75
CA ALA A 93 -9.75 -2.41 -12.93
C ALA A 93 -8.44 -2.45 -13.70
N VAL A 94 -7.31 -2.85 -13.04
CA VAL A 94 -6.04 -2.95 -13.74
C VAL A 94 -5.96 -4.30 -14.43
N ASP A 95 -5.00 -4.41 -15.36
CA ASP A 95 -4.81 -5.63 -16.12
C ASP A 95 -4.64 -6.80 -15.19
N PRO A 96 -5.51 -7.81 -15.25
CA PRO A 96 -5.49 -8.89 -14.27
C PRO A 96 -4.36 -9.84 -14.44
N ARG A 97 -3.62 -9.88 -15.42
CA ARG A 97 -2.65 -10.83 -15.60
C ARG A 97 -1.66 -10.95 -14.73
#